data_4fcb65a15f4648850b4f283197c2a60a
#
_entry.id   4fcb65a15f4648850b4f283197c2a60a
#
_cell.length_a   1.000
_cell.length_b   1.000
_cell.length_c   1.000
_cell.angle_alpha   90.00
_cell.angle_beta   90.00
_cell.angle_gamma   90.00
#
_symmetry.space_group_name_H-M   'P 1'
#
loop_
_entity.id
_entity.type
_entity.pdbx_description
1 polymer ?
#
loop_
_entity_poly.entity_id
_entity_poly.type
_entity_poly.pdbx_seq_one_letter_code
_entity_poly.pdbx_strand_id
1 'polypeptide(L)'
;MRLTHQLGRGTKVHLLLDDEYQITTSTTFWAEHYLPDGTEISEDDWQRLVQQINERKALNKAVELLSHRDHSAKELRDKLLRTADPAAADKAVAQMLDAGYLDDEKYARRLVRHLIEDKKCSAYHARQECQKRGIDREIIDRALAEQAPDNVQTAKDLILR
;
A
#
# COMPACT_ATOMS: atom_id res chain seq x y z
N MET A 1 -8.00 -31.01 12.59
CA MET A 1 -6.63 -30.58 12.90
C MET A 1 -6.65 -29.87 14.25
N ARG A 2 -5.68 -30.11 15.07
CA ARG A 2 -5.58 -29.51 16.40
C ARG A 2 -4.72 -28.27 16.38
N LEU A 3 -5.33 -27.12 16.71
CA LEU A 3 -4.66 -25.83 16.72
C LEU A 3 -4.02 -25.56 18.08
N THR A 4 -2.75 -25.20 18.09
CA THR A 4 -2.03 -24.72 19.27
C THR A 4 -1.22 -23.48 18.92
N HIS A 5 -0.74 -22.76 19.93
CA HIS A 5 0.11 -21.61 19.72
C HIS A 5 1.33 -21.61 20.64
N GLN A 6 2.38 -20.92 20.22
CA GLN A 6 3.58 -20.68 21.01
C GLN A 6 3.97 -19.22 20.90
N LEU A 7 4.33 -18.59 22.01
CA LEU A 7 4.83 -17.23 22.00
C LEU A 7 6.26 -17.20 21.46
N GLY A 8 6.50 -16.31 20.52
CA GLY A 8 7.83 -16.06 19.97
C GLY A 8 8.48 -14.83 20.61
N ARG A 9 9.51 -14.32 19.97
CA ARG A 9 10.21 -13.10 20.42
C ARG A 9 9.33 -11.88 20.17
N GLY A 10 9.33 -10.93 21.12
CA GLY A 10 8.59 -9.68 20.99
C GLY A 10 7.10 -9.93 20.87
N THR A 11 6.50 -9.46 19.78
CA THR A 11 5.06 -9.56 19.54
C THR A 11 4.67 -10.73 18.64
N LYS A 12 5.55 -11.70 18.44
CA LYS A 12 5.29 -12.84 17.55
C LYS A 12 4.53 -13.95 18.27
N VAL A 13 3.55 -14.53 17.57
CA VAL A 13 2.82 -15.72 17.98
C VAL A 13 2.88 -16.74 16.86
N HIS A 14 3.40 -17.92 17.15
CA HIS A 14 3.49 -19.02 16.19
C HIS A 14 2.28 -19.92 16.33
N LEU A 15 1.62 -20.21 15.20
CA LEU A 15 0.49 -21.12 15.16
C LEU A 15 0.92 -22.48 14.62
N LEU A 16 0.46 -23.56 15.28
CA LEU A 16 0.79 -24.92 14.93
C LEU A 16 -0.49 -25.71 14.69
N LEU A 17 -0.45 -26.62 13.73
CA LEU A 17 -1.48 -27.64 13.52
C LEU A 17 -0.86 -29.01 13.76
N ASP A 18 -1.49 -29.80 14.63
CA ASP A 18 -1.00 -31.13 15.00
C ASP A 18 0.49 -31.10 15.38
N ASP A 19 0.85 -30.09 16.17
CA ASP A 19 2.21 -29.82 16.67
C ASP A 19 3.23 -29.39 15.61
N GLU A 20 2.79 -29.14 14.36
CA GLU A 20 3.67 -28.65 13.29
C GLU A 20 3.45 -27.16 13.04
N TYR A 21 4.54 -26.41 12.99
CA TYR A 21 4.50 -24.96 12.70
C TYR A 21 3.88 -24.69 11.33
N GLN A 22 3.00 -23.69 11.28
CA GLN A 22 2.34 -23.27 10.05
C GLN A 22 2.59 -21.82 9.70
N ILE A 23 2.32 -20.90 10.62
CA ILE A 23 2.36 -19.47 10.35
C ILE A 23 2.62 -18.68 11.63
N THR A 24 3.19 -17.49 11.47
CA THR A 24 3.42 -16.56 12.57
C THR A 24 2.51 -15.34 12.40
N THR A 25 1.91 -14.90 13.48
CA THR A 25 1.12 -13.68 13.54
C THR A 25 1.60 -12.79 14.69
N SER A 26 0.85 -11.76 15.02
CA SER A 26 1.16 -10.84 16.12
C SER A 26 0.31 -11.15 17.35
N THR A 27 0.79 -10.70 18.52
CA THR A 27 0.00 -10.79 19.75
C THR A 27 -1.31 -10.01 19.63
N THR A 28 -1.32 -8.88 18.93
CA THR A 28 -2.54 -8.09 18.72
C THR A 28 -3.57 -8.86 17.91
N PHE A 29 -3.15 -9.46 16.78
CA PHE A 29 -4.04 -10.28 15.97
C PHE A 29 -4.56 -11.46 16.76
N TRP A 30 -3.68 -12.17 17.47
CA TRP A 30 -4.06 -13.37 18.23
C TRP A 30 -5.02 -13.04 19.37
N ALA A 31 -4.85 -11.93 20.04
CA ALA A 31 -5.78 -11.48 21.08
C ALA A 31 -7.20 -11.23 20.51
N GLU A 32 -7.30 -10.72 19.30
CA GLU A 32 -8.59 -10.47 18.63
C GLU A 32 -9.25 -11.76 18.11
N HIS A 33 -8.46 -12.77 17.77
CA HIS A 33 -8.93 -14.00 17.11
C HIS A 33 -8.61 -15.26 17.92
N TYR A 34 -8.37 -15.11 19.21
CA TYR A 34 -7.90 -16.18 20.09
C TYR A 34 -8.80 -17.41 20.05
N LEU A 35 -8.16 -18.57 19.93
CA LEU A 35 -8.78 -19.87 20.11
C LEU A 35 -7.95 -20.66 21.13
N PRO A 36 -8.59 -21.35 22.11
CA PRO A 36 -7.85 -22.13 23.11
C PRO A 36 -6.97 -23.20 22.46
N ASP A 37 -5.84 -23.50 23.11
CA ASP A 37 -4.98 -24.59 22.67
C ASP A 37 -5.74 -25.92 22.67
N GLY A 38 -5.54 -26.69 21.59
CA GLY A 38 -6.23 -27.96 21.41
C GLY A 38 -7.58 -27.85 20.72
N THR A 39 -7.97 -26.63 20.28
CA THR A 39 -9.19 -26.46 19.49
C THR A 39 -9.09 -27.24 18.18
N GLU A 40 -10.12 -28.07 17.91
CA GLU A 40 -10.25 -28.69 16.60
C GLU A 40 -10.71 -27.66 15.58
N ILE A 41 -9.97 -27.52 14.50
CA ILE A 41 -10.26 -26.57 13.44
C ILE A 41 -10.40 -27.30 12.11
N SER A 42 -11.42 -26.94 11.33
CA SER A 42 -11.63 -27.49 10.00
C SER A 42 -10.64 -26.86 9.00
N GLU A 43 -10.44 -27.51 7.87
CA GLU A 43 -9.62 -26.97 6.79
C GLU A 43 -10.13 -25.59 6.33
N ASP A 44 -11.44 -25.44 6.16
CA ASP A 44 -12.05 -24.18 5.72
C ASP A 44 -11.83 -23.06 6.75
N ASP A 45 -12.02 -23.34 8.03
CA ASP A 45 -11.78 -22.34 9.09
C ASP A 45 -10.31 -21.97 9.22
N TRP A 46 -9.43 -22.95 9.03
CA TRP A 46 -7.99 -22.70 9.02
C TRP A 46 -7.60 -21.80 7.84
N GLN A 47 -8.10 -22.07 6.65
CA GLN A 47 -7.83 -21.24 5.47
C GLN A 47 -8.32 -19.80 5.68
N ARG A 48 -9.48 -19.60 6.29
CA ARG A 48 -9.98 -18.28 6.64
C ARG A 48 -9.09 -17.56 7.63
N LEU A 49 -8.61 -18.27 8.65
CA LEU A 49 -7.69 -17.69 9.64
C LEU A 49 -6.38 -17.26 8.98
N VAL A 50 -5.80 -18.12 8.14
CA VAL A 50 -4.58 -17.79 7.38
C VAL A 50 -4.78 -16.57 6.50
N GLN A 51 -5.92 -16.49 5.81
CA GLN A 51 -6.25 -15.35 4.96
C GLN A 51 -6.33 -14.05 5.78
N GLN A 52 -6.98 -14.09 6.92
CA GLN A 52 -7.07 -12.94 7.82
C GLN A 52 -5.70 -12.50 8.34
N ILE A 53 -4.82 -13.45 8.64
CA ILE A 53 -3.44 -13.16 9.07
C ILE A 53 -2.68 -12.47 7.94
N ASN A 54 -2.78 -13.00 6.72
CA ASN A 54 -2.10 -12.43 5.56
C ASN A 54 -2.63 -11.03 5.21
N GLU A 55 -3.93 -10.82 5.32
CA GLU A 55 -4.55 -9.51 5.13
C GLU A 55 -4.06 -8.49 6.16
N ARG A 56 -3.96 -8.89 7.43
CA ARG A 56 -3.45 -8.03 8.49
C ARG A 56 -1.98 -7.66 8.24
N LYS A 57 -1.15 -8.62 7.84
CA LYS A 57 0.25 -8.36 7.50
C LYS A 57 0.39 -7.39 6.34
N ALA A 58 -0.41 -7.57 5.29
CA ALA A 58 -0.40 -6.67 4.14
C ALA A 58 -0.84 -5.25 4.53
N LEU A 59 -1.88 -5.14 5.35
CA LEU A 59 -2.36 -3.85 5.84
C LEU A 59 -1.29 -3.14 6.68
N ASN A 60 -0.68 -3.85 7.61
CA ASN A 60 0.40 -3.29 8.44
C ASN A 60 1.57 -2.80 7.59
N LYS A 61 1.94 -3.57 6.56
CA LYS A 61 3.00 -3.18 5.63
C LYS A 61 2.61 -1.95 4.82
N ALA A 62 1.37 -1.87 4.36
CA ALA A 62 0.85 -0.70 3.63
C ALA A 62 0.93 0.57 4.49
N VAL A 63 0.48 0.49 5.74
CA VAL A 63 0.56 1.61 6.68
C VAL A 63 2.01 2.05 6.89
N GLU A 64 2.91 1.09 7.09
CA GLU A 64 4.34 1.37 7.25
C GLU A 64 4.90 2.09 6.02
N LEU A 65 4.65 1.58 4.83
CA LEU A 65 5.15 2.18 3.58
C LEU A 65 4.62 3.60 3.37
N LEU A 66 3.33 3.82 3.61
CA LEU A 66 2.71 5.14 3.45
C LEU A 66 3.14 6.13 4.53
N SER A 67 3.59 5.65 5.69
CA SER A 67 4.13 6.52 6.74
C SER A 67 5.51 7.08 6.38
N HIS A 68 6.24 6.41 5.50
CA HIS A 68 7.58 6.86 5.07
C HIS A 68 7.54 7.84 3.91
N ARG A 69 6.66 7.62 2.94
CA ARG A 69 6.47 8.52 1.80
C ARG A 69 5.14 8.25 1.10
N ASP A 70 4.74 9.19 0.24
CA ASP A 70 3.60 8.98 -0.65
C ASP A 70 3.90 7.89 -1.68
N HIS A 71 2.88 7.11 -2.01
CA HIS A 71 2.91 6.08 -3.05
C HIS A 71 1.67 6.23 -3.92
N SER A 72 1.76 5.87 -5.20
CA SER A 72 0.58 5.61 -6.00
C SER A 72 -0.03 4.27 -5.59
N ALA A 73 -1.30 4.04 -5.94
CA ALA A 73 -1.95 2.76 -5.70
C ALA A 73 -1.17 1.60 -6.34
N LYS A 74 -0.67 1.82 -7.55
CA LYS A 74 0.14 0.82 -8.26
C LYS A 74 1.47 0.55 -7.55
N GLU A 75 2.19 1.59 -7.14
CA GLU A 75 3.45 1.43 -6.41
C GLU A 75 3.24 0.65 -5.12
N LEU A 76 2.20 0.99 -4.37
CA LEU A 76 1.88 0.30 -3.12
C LEU A 76 1.56 -1.16 -3.38
N ARG A 77 0.70 -1.44 -4.36
CA ARG A 77 0.35 -2.81 -4.73
C ARG A 77 1.58 -3.62 -5.12
N ASP A 78 2.43 -3.07 -5.98
CA ASP A 78 3.64 -3.75 -6.46
C ASP A 78 4.59 -4.09 -5.29
N LYS A 79 4.74 -3.18 -4.33
CA LYS A 79 5.55 -3.43 -3.14
C LYS A 79 4.93 -4.48 -2.22
N LEU A 80 3.62 -4.46 -2.03
CA LEU A 80 2.93 -5.45 -1.21
C LEU A 80 3.01 -6.85 -1.82
N LEU A 81 2.97 -6.96 -3.15
CA LEU A 81 3.09 -8.24 -3.85
C LEU A 81 4.43 -8.93 -3.66
N ARG A 82 5.44 -8.24 -3.17
CA ARG A 82 6.74 -8.87 -2.85
C ARG A 82 6.63 -9.85 -1.68
N THR A 83 5.69 -9.64 -0.77
CA THR A 83 5.55 -10.44 0.45
C THR A 83 4.13 -10.91 0.73
N ALA A 84 3.14 -10.44 0.00
CA ALA A 84 1.73 -10.77 0.19
C ALA A 84 1.15 -11.40 -1.06
N ASP A 85 0.12 -12.23 -0.90
CA ASP A 85 -0.64 -12.74 -2.02
C ASP A 85 -1.49 -11.62 -2.66
N PRO A 86 -1.91 -11.77 -3.94
CA PRO A 86 -2.66 -10.71 -4.63
C PRO A 86 -3.94 -10.29 -3.92
N ALA A 87 -4.69 -11.22 -3.35
CA ALA A 87 -5.94 -10.90 -2.66
C ALA A 87 -5.70 -10.02 -1.42
N ALA A 88 -4.69 -10.35 -0.62
CA ALA A 88 -4.31 -9.56 0.55
C ALA A 88 -3.77 -8.19 0.15
N ALA A 89 -2.95 -8.13 -0.89
CA ALA A 89 -2.40 -6.87 -1.41
C ALA A 89 -3.53 -5.95 -1.91
N ASP A 90 -4.46 -6.47 -2.72
CA ASP A 90 -5.58 -5.69 -3.24
C ASP A 90 -6.49 -5.18 -2.14
N LYS A 91 -6.75 -6.00 -1.13
CA LYS A 91 -7.55 -5.60 0.02
C LYS A 91 -6.88 -4.48 0.81
N ALA A 92 -5.57 -4.58 1.05
CA ALA A 92 -4.83 -3.54 1.75
C ALA A 92 -4.85 -2.20 0.99
N VAL A 93 -4.66 -2.24 -0.33
CA VAL A 93 -4.75 -1.06 -1.18
C VAL A 93 -6.14 -0.43 -1.09
N ALA A 94 -7.20 -1.23 -1.19
CA ALA A 94 -8.59 -0.76 -1.08
C ALA A 94 -8.86 -0.11 0.28
N GLN A 95 -8.37 -0.70 1.36
CA GLN A 95 -8.52 -0.15 2.71
C GLN A 95 -7.80 1.19 2.87
N MET A 96 -6.62 1.34 2.27
CA MET A 96 -5.88 2.61 2.31
C MET A 96 -6.57 3.69 1.49
N LEU A 97 -7.16 3.34 0.34
CA LEU A 97 -7.97 4.26 -0.45
C LEU A 97 -9.21 4.73 0.34
N ASP A 98 -9.94 3.79 0.93
CA ASP A 98 -11.15 4.10 1.69
C ASP A 98 -10.87 4.98 2.92
N ALA A 99 -9.74 4.77 3.56
CA ALA A 99 -9.33 5.54 4.73
C ALA A 99 -8.72 6.92 4.37
N GLY A 100 -8.47 7.18 3.09
CA GLY A 100 -7.87 8.44 2.64
C GLY A 100 -6.36 8.54 2.79
N TYR A 101 -5.69 7.46 3.17
CA TYR A 101 -4.22 7.43 3.29
C TYR A 101 -3.53 7.24 1.94
N LEU A 102 -4.26 6.79 0.94
CA LEU A 102 -3.77 6.59 -0.43
C LEU A 102 -4.65 7.42 -1.35
N ASP A 103 -4.05 8.37 -2.07
CA ASP A 103 -4.77 9.31 -2.93
C ASP A 103 -3.85 9.72 -4.09
N ASP A 104 -4.05 9.09 -5.24
CA ASP A 104 -3.23 9.31 -6.43
C ASP A 104 -3.33 10.75 -6.95
N GLU A 105 -4.49 11.38 -6.82
CA GLU A 105 -4.66 12.77 -7.25
C GLU A 105 -3.81 13.72 -6.42
N LYS A 106 -3.85 13.54 -5.11
CA LYS A 106 -3.06 14.35 -4.18
C LYS A 106 -1.56 14.13 -4.37
N TYR A 107 -1.16 12.86 -4.55
CA TYR A 107 0.22 12.49 -4.83
C TYR A 107 0.71 13.12 -6.14
N ALA A 108 -0.10 13.00 -7.20
CA ALA A 108 0.24 13.57 -8.50
C ALA A 108 0.42 15.10 -8.43
N ARG A 109 -0.47 15.80 -7.73
CA ARG A 109 -0.35 17.25 -7.56
C ARG A 109 0.94 17.64 -6.85
N ARG A 110 1.27 16.95 -5.76
CA ARG A 110 2.51 17.20 -5.01
C ARG A 110 3.74 16.92 -5.84
N LEU A 111 3.74 15.78 -6.55
CA LEU A 111 4.87 15.36 -7.36
C LEU A 111 5.09 16.30 -8.54
N VAL A 112 4.03 16.65 -9.25
CA VAL A 112 4.11 17.59 -10.39
C VAL A 112 4.61 18.96 -9.92
N ARG A 113 4.08 19.46 -8.82
CA ARG A 113 4.52 20.74 -8.24
C ARG A 113 6.01 20.70 -7.91
N HIS A 114 6.44 19.65 -7.22
CA HIS A 114 7.85 19.47 -6.85
C HIS A 114 8.76 19.41 -8.06
N LEU A 115 8.39 18.64 -9.08
CA LEU A 115 9.21 18.49 -10.29
C LEU A 115 9.29 19.79 -11.08
N ILE A 116 8.20 20.51 -11.22
CA ILE A 116 8.15 21.74 -12.00
C ILE A 116 8.73 22.93 -11.24
N GLU A 117 8.29 23.15 -10.01
CA GLU A 117 8.71 24.33 -9.23
C GLU A 117 10.09 24.18 -8.62
N ASP A 118 10.39 23.04 -8.00
CA ASP A 118 11.64 22.84 -7.26
C ASP A 118 12.76 22.31 -8.14
N LYS A 119 12.46 21.33 -8.99
CA LYS A 119 13.44 20.70 -9.89
C LYS A 119 13.54 21.36 -11.26
N LYS A 120 12.64 22.30 -11.56
CA LYS A 120 12.61 23.03 -12.84
C LYS A 120 12.48 22.10 -14.04
N CYS A 121 11.80 20.96 -13.89
CA CYS A 121 11.54 20.03 -14.97
C CYS A 121 10.47 20.55 -15.93
N SER A 122 10.51 20.09 -17.19
CA SER A 122 9.45 20.37 -18.14
C SER A 122 8.17 19.59 -17.79
N ALA A 123 7.04 20.05 -18.33
CA ALA A 123 5.78 19.32 -18.19
C ALA A 123 5.88 17.89 -18.75
N TYR A 124 6.58 17.72 -19.87
CA TYR A 124 6.83 16.40 -20.47
C TYR A 124 7.59 15.47 -19.51
N HIS A 125 8.65 15.96 -18.91
CA HIS A 125 9.45 15.18 -17.95
C HIS A 125 8.63 14.84 -16.70
N ALA A 126 7.85 15.78 -16.19
CA ALA A 126 6.95 15.55 -15.06
C ALA A 126 5.92 14.47 -15.38
N ARG A 127 5.35 14.49 -16.59
CA ARG A 127 4.42 13.46 -17.07
C ARG A 127 5.06 12.09 -17.07
N GLN A 128 6.27 11.98 -17.61
CA GLN A 128 6.98 10.70 -17.68
C GLN A 128 7.27 10.15 -16.27
N GLU A 129 7.68 10.99 -15.36
CA GLU A 129 7.97 10.57 -13.99
C GLU A 129 6.71 10.05 -13.28
N CYS A 130 5.58 10.74 -13.47
CA CYS A 130 4.30 10.28 -12.92
C CYS A 130 3.86 8.94 -13.53
N GLN A 131 4.08 8.74 -14.84
CA GLN A 131 3.77 7.48 -15.51
C GLN A 131 4.61 6.33 -14.97
N LYS A 132 5.89 6.56 -14.72
CA LYS A 132 6.78 5.56 -14.10
C LYS A 132 6.28 5.11 -12.73
N ARG A 133 5.67 6.01 -11.99
CA ARG A 133 5.11 5.71 -10.67
C ARG A 133 3.72 5.10 -10.74
N GLY A 134 3.20 4.86 -11.95
CA GLY A 134 1.93 4.17 -12.15
C GLY A 134 0.70 5.02 -11.91
N ILE A 135 0.82 6.34 -12.01
CA ILE A 135 -0.33 7.24 -11.89
C ILE A 135 -1.07 7.27 -13.23
N ASP A 136 -2.41 7.22 -13.18
CA ASP A 136 -3.25 7.25 -14.37
C ASP A 136 -3.08 8.54 -15.16
N ARG A 137 -3.14 8.42 -16.47
CA ARG A 137 -2.99 9.54 -17.40
C ARG A 137 -3.97 10.69 -17.12
N GLU A 138 -5.22 10.39 -16.82
CA GLU A 138 -6.23 11.40 -16.51
C GLU A 138 -5.88 12.20 -15.25
N ILE A 139 -5.36 11.52 -14.23
CA ILE A 139 -4.91 12.13 -12.98
C ILE A 139 -3.70 13.04 -13.25
N ILE A 140 -2.76 12.56 -14.05
CA ILE A 140 -1.59 13.34 -14.45
C ILE A 140 -2.01 14.60 -15.23
N ASP A 141 -2.94 14.45 -16.16
CA ASP A 141 -3.43 15.56 -16.97
C ASP A 141 -4.09 16.63 -16.09
N ARG A 142 -4.89 16.24 -15.09
CA ARG A 142 -5.48 17.18 -14.14
C ARG A 142 -4.42 17.88 -13.30
N ALA A 143 -3.42 17.15 -12.82
CA ALA A 143 -2.34 17.75 -12.03
C ALA A 143 -1.51 18.74 -12.84
N LEU A 144 -1.20 18.41 -14.10
CA LEU A 144 -0.51 19.31 -15.00
C LEU A 144 -1.35 20.53 -15.36
N ALA A 145 -2.67 20.35 -15.52
CA ALA A 145 -3.60 21.46 -15.81
C ALA A 145 -3.64 22.48 -14.69
N GLU A 146 -3.52 22.06 -13.43
CA GLU A 146 -3.43 22.98 -12.29
C GLU A 146 -2.16 23.84 -12.34
N GLN A 147 -1.09 23.33 -12.94
CA GLN A 147 0.16 24.08 -13.15
C GLN A 147 0.16 24.84 -14.50
N ALA A 148 -0.71 24.47 -15.44
CA ALA A 148 -0.72 24.97 -16.80
C ALA A 148 -0.90 26.49 -16.93
N PRO A 149 -1.76 27.18 -16.14
CA PRO A 149 -1.87 28.62 -16.23
C PRO A 149 -0.53 29.32 -16.07
N ASP A 150 0.25 28.90 -15.07
CA ASP A 150 1.58 29.48 -14.82
C ASP A 150 2.58 29.07 -15.90
N ASN A 151 2.57 27.81 -16.33
CA ASN A 151 3.46 27.29 -17.37
C ASN A 151 3.17 27.93 -18.74
N VAL A 152 1.90 28.05 -19.11
CA VAL A 152 1.48 28.68 -20.37
C VAL A 152 1.87 30.16 -20.37
N GLN A 153 1.68 30.84 -19.27
CA GLN A 153 2.07 32.24 -19.13
C GLN A 153 3.57 32.40 -19.23
N THR A 154 4.35 31.58 -18.57
CA THR A 154 5.81 31.58 -18.62
C THR A 154 6.31 31.34 -20.04
N ALA A 155 5.73 30.36 -20.74
CA ALA A 155 6.09 30.06 -22.13
C ALA A 155 5.78 31.26 -23.08
N LYS A 156 4.60 31.87 -22.90
CA LYS A 156 4.24 33.06 -23.69
C LYS A 156 5.18 34.24 -23.43
N ASP A 157 5.52 34.47 -22.16
CA ASP A 157 6.46 35.52 -21.79
C ASP A 157 7.83 35.31 -22.41
N LEU A 158 8.33 34.08 -22.45
CA LEU A 158 9.61 33.73 -23.08
C LEU A 158 9.56 33.93 -24.60
N ILE A 159 8.46 33.62 -25.25
CA ILE A 159 8.30 33.77 -26.70
C ILE A 159 8.18 35.24 -27.08
N LEU A 160 7.54 36.06 -26.27
CA LEU A 160 7.35 37.48 -26.51
C LEU A 160 8.56 38.36 -26.17
N ARG A 161 9.53 37.79 -25.49
CA ARG A 161 10.80 38.44 -25.18
C ARG A 161 11.82 38.19 -26.29
#